data_7777fd311aeaae721a36b51ebfe6b963
#
_entry.id   7777fd311aeaae721a36b51ebfe6b963
#
_cell.length_a   1.000
_cell.length_b   1.000
_cell.length_c   1.000
_cell.angle_alpha   90.00
_cell.angle_beta   90.00
_cell.angle_gamma   90.00
#
_symmetry.space_group_name_H-M   'P 1'
#
loop_
_entity.id
_entity.type
_entity.pdbx_description
1 polymer ?
#
loop_
_entity_poly.entity_id
_entity_poly.type
_entity_poly.pdbx_seq_one_letter_code
_entity_poly.pdbx_strand_id
1 'polypeptide(L)'
;MKIVVCDDDALVYEQMKNIIASYSIVKNENLELTFYQTVEELLHAKHKYDILFLDIRFNNCDIGIDVAKKLRKAGNTSLIILLTSLHSKAIEGYEIGAYRYIVKPIIKEKMYAVLDEAISS
;
A
#
# COMPACT_ATOMS: atom_id res chain seq x y z
N MET A 1 -1.60 -13.57 6.37
CA MET A 1 -1.57 -12.68 5.19
C MET A 1 -0.44 -11.68 5.34
N LYS A 2 0.32 -11.49 4.28
CA LYS A 2 1.48 -10.59 4.31
C LYS A 2 1.15 -9.26 3.66
N ILE A 3 1.43 -8.19 4.37
CA ILE A 3 1.16 -6.82 3.94
C ILE A 3 2.47 -6.07 3.86
N VAL A 4 2.68 -5.37 2.75
CA VAL A 4 3.83 -4.49 2.56
C VAL A 4 3.33 -3.06 2.45
N VAL A 5 4.01 -2.15 3.14
CA VAL A 5 3.81 -0.71 2.99
C VAL A 5 5.09 -0.11 2.45
N CYS A 6 5.02 0.61 1.35
CA CYS A 6 6.15 1.31 0.76
C CYS A 6 5.84 2.80 0.69
N ASP A 7 6.50 3.58 1.52
CA ASP A 7 6.29 5.03 1.65
C ASP A 7 7.55 5.64 2.23
N ASP A 8 7.97 6.80 1.74
CA ASP A 8 9.17 7.46 2.24
C ASP A 8 8.93 8.26 3.53
N ASP A 9 7.70 8.32 4.01
CA ASP A 9 7.34 8.99 5.25
C ASP A 9 7.23 7.99 6.40
N ALA A 10 8.15 8.09 7.36
CA ALA A 10 8.15 7.20 8.53
C ALA A 10 6.88 7.35 9.40
N LEU A 11 6.23 8.51 9.35
CA LEU A 11 4.98 8.72 10.09
C LEU A 11 3.87 7.83 9.54
N VAL A 12 3.84 7.64 8.22
CA VAL A 12 2.86 6.73 7.59
C VAL A 12 3.07 5.31 8.10
N TYR A 13 4.32 4.88 8.23
CA TYR A 13 4.62 3.56 8.79
C TYR A 13 4.04 3.41 10.21
N GLU A 14 4.27 4.39 11.09
CA GLU A 14 3.77 4.34 12.45
C GLU A 14 2.23 4.27 12.49
N GLN A 15 1.58 5.06 11.66
CA GLN A 15 0.13 5.04 11.54
C GLN A 15 -0.39 3.69 11.06
N MET A 16 0.21 3.16 10.00
CA MET A 16 -0.19 1.86 9.43
C MET A 16 0.08 0.72 10.40
N LYS A 17 1.22 0.74 11.08
CA LYS A 17 1.57 -0.26 12.07
C LYS A 17 0.52 -0.35 13.17
N ASN A 18 0.12 0.79 13.72
CA ASN A 18 -0.88 0.85 14.78
C ASN A 18 -2.25 0.39 14.30
N ILE A 19 -2.66 0.82 13.11
CA ILE A 19 -3.96 0.44 12.54
C ILE A 19 -4.01 -1.05 12.24
N ILE A 20 -2.98 -1.60 11.63
CA ILE A 20 -2.93 -3.01 11.26
C ILE A 20 -2.86 -3.90 12.52
N ALA A 21 -2.10 -3.50 13.53
CA ALA A 21 -2.05 -4.24 14.79
C ALA A 21 -3.41 -4.27 15.47
N SER A 22 -4.10 -3.14 15.52
CA SER A 22 -5.43 -3.04 16.08
C SER A 22 -6.44 -3.88 15.29
N TYR A 23 -6.39 -3.79 13.97
CA TYR A 23 -7.26 -4.57 13.09
C TYR A 23 -7.08 -6.07 13.30
N SER A 24 -5.83 -6.52 13.38
CA SER A 24 -5.50 -7.93 13.62
C SER A 24 -6.19 -8.47 14.88
N ILE A 25 -6.16 -7.68 15.93
CA ILE A 25 -6.77 -8.07 17.22
C ILE A 25 -8.30 -8.09 17.12
N VAL A 26 -8.88 -7.01 16.61
CA VAL A 26 -10.34 -6.83 16.56
C VAL A 26 -10.97 -7.89 15.65
N LYS A 27 -10.34 -8.18 14.52
CA LYS A 27 -10.88 -9.09 13.50
C LYS A 27 -10.34 -10.51 13.62
N ASN A 28 -9.46 -10.76 14.56
CA ASN A 28 -8.80 -12.07 14.73
C ASN A 28 -8.15 -12.55 13.43
N GLU A 29 -7.40 -11.66 12.78
CA GLU A 29 -6.66 -11.94 11.57
C GLU A 29 -5.16 -11.95 11.84
N ASN A 30 -4.44 -12.89 11.23
CA ASN A 30 -2.99 -12.96 11.35
C ASN A 30 -2.36 -12.17 10.20
N LEU A 31 -1.90 -10.94 10.49
CA LEU A 31 -1.33 -10.04 9.51
C LEU A 31 0.14 -9.78 9.84
N GLU A 32 1.01 -9.97 8.85
CA GLU A 32 2.43 -9.66 8.95
C GLU A 32 2.71 -8.40 8.13
N LEU A 33 3.26 -7.38 8.79
CA LEU A 33 3.56 -6.10 8.14
C LEU A 33 5.06 -5.96 7.89
N THR A 34 5.42 -5.64 6.67
CA THR A 34 6.78 -5.23 6.29
C THR A 34 6.73 -3.82 5.74
N PHE A 35 7.65 -2.97 6.16
CA PHE A 35 7.73 -1.60 5.69
C PHE A 35 9.01 -1.39 4.89
N TYR A 36 8.86 -0.78 3.70
CA TYR A 36 9.97 -0.32 2.89
C TYR A 36 9.88 1.18 2.73
N GLN A 37 10.96 1.88 2.98
CA GLN A 37 11.02 3.33 2.88
C GLN A 37 11.42 3.80 1.48
N THR A 38 12.00 2.92 0.69
CA THR A 38 12.45 3.25 -0.66
C THR A 38 11.86 2.27 -1.68
N VAL A 39 11.76 2.75 -2.91
CA VAL A 39 11.30 1.94 -4.04
C VAL A 39 12.30 0.80 -4.31
N GLU A 40 13.59 1.06 -4.15
CA GLU A 40 14.64 0.07 -4.37
C GLU A 40 14.47 -1.14 -3.44
N GLU A 41 14.18 -0.88 -2.17
CA GLU A 41 13.92 -1.96 -1.22
C GLU A 41 12.72 -2.82 -1.66
N LEU A 42 11.65 -2.16 -2.09
CA LEU A 42 10.46 -2.87 -2.57
C LEU A 42 10.76 -3.72 -3.80
N LEU A 43 11.46 -3.15 -4.78
CA LEU A 43 11.77 -3.86 -6.02
C LEU A 43 12.73 -5.03 -5.82
N HIS A 44 13.55 -5.00 -4.77
CA HIS A 44 14.46 -6.08 -4.42
C HIS A 44 13.85 -7.11 -3.46
N ALA A 45 12.61 -6.90 -3.03
CA ALA A 45 11.93 -7.83 -2.14
C ALA A 45 11.72 -9.18 -2.86
N LYS A 46 12.17 -10.26 -2.23
CA LYS A 46 12.13 -11.60 -2.82
C LYS A 46 10.98 -12.47 -2.30
N HIS A 47 10.34 -12.04 -1.23
CA HIS A 47 9.19 -12.78 -0.70
C HIS A 47 7.90 -12.30 -1.36
N LYS A 48 6.91 -13.16 -1.39
CA LYS A 48 5.58 -12.80 -1.86
C LYS A 48 4.81 -12.08 -0.76
N TYR A 49 3.94 -11.19 -1.15
CA TYR A 49 3.02 -10.51 -0.24
C TYR A 49 1.65 -10.43 -0.90
N ASP A 50 0.62 -10.29 -0.06
CA ASP A 50 -0.76 -10.34 -0.52
C ASP A 50 -1.32 -8.95 -0.82
N ILE A 51 -0.93 -7.96 -0.02
CA ILE A 51 -1.41 -6.59 -0.15
C ILE A 51 -0.20 -5.66 -0.12
N LEU A 52 -0.18 -4.71 -1.05
CA LEU A 52 0.82 -3.65 -1.11
C LEU A 52 0.15 -2.30 -1.00
N PHE A 53 0.49 -1.55 0.04
CA PHE A 53 0.16 -0.13 0.14
C PHE A 53 1.35 0.65 -0.40
N LEU A 54 1.17 1.35 -1.49
CA LEU A 54 2.26 2.01 -2.23
C LEU A 54 1.97 3.49 -2.38
N ASP A 55 2.87 4.32 -1.87
CA ASP A 55 2.80 5.76 -2.07
C ASP A 55 3.01 6.08 -3.55
N ILE A 56 2.27 7.06 -4.05
CA ILE A 56 2.44 7.53 -5.42
C ILE A 56 3.67 8.43 -5.52
N ARG A 57 3.96 9.23 -4.50
CA ARG A 57 5.04 10.22 -4.54
C ARG A 57 6.20 9.84 -3.63
N PHE A 58 7.40 9.82 -4.22
CA PHE A 58 8.66 9.64 -3.49
C PHE A 58 9.56 10.83 -3.83
N ASN A 59 10.05 11.54 -2.80
CA ASN A 59 10.89 12.73 -2.98
C ASN A 59 10.27 13.73 -3.97
N ASN A 60 8.96 13.97 -3.83
CA ASN A 60 8.18 14.90 -4.66
C ASN A 60 8.07 14.47 -6.14
N CYS A 61 8.38 13.22 -6.46
CA CYS A 61 8.21 12.66 -7.81
C CYS A 61 7.11 11.61 -7.81
N ASP A 62 6.22 11.64 -8.79
CA ASP A 62 5.11 10.69 -8.92
C ASP A 62 5.56 9.40 -9.57
N ILE A 63 6.44 8.65 -8.91
CA ILE A 63 7.02 7.42 -9.44
C ILE A 63 6.29 6.15 -9.02
N GLY A 64 5.40 6.24 -8.02
CA GLY A 64 4.70 5.05 -7.51
C GLY A 64 3.86 4.34 -8.57
N ILE A 65 3.26 5.09 -9.49
CA ILE A 65 2.49 4.50 -10.60
C ILE A 65 3.40 3.66 -11.50
N ASP A 66 4.58 4.18 -11.84
CA ASP A 66 5.53 3.45 -12.66
C ASP A 66 6.04 2.19 -11.95
N VAL A 67 6.24 2.29 -10.65
CA VAL A 67 6.63 1.14 -9.82
C VAL A 67 5.54 0.07 -9.85
N ALA A 68 4.28 0.45 -9.70
CA ALA A 68 3.16 -0.49 -9.79
C ALA A 68 3.12 -1.19 -11.15
N LYS A 69 3.35 -0.45 -12.23
CA LYS A 69 3.41 -1.03 -13.58
C LYS A 69 4.54 -2.04 -13.70
N LYS A 70 5.72 -1.72 -13.18
CA LYS A 70 6.86 -2.64 -13.19
C LYS A 70 6.56 -3.92 -12.42
N LEU A 71 5.93 -3.80 -11.26
CA LEU A 71 5.56 -4.96 -10.47
C LEU A 71 4.59 -5.85 -11.22
N ARG A 72 3.57 -5.28 -11.88
CA ARG A 72 2.62 -6.05 -12.67
C ARG A 72 3.30 -6.77 -13.82
N LYS A 73 4.20 -6.11 -14.53
CA LYS A 73 4.95 -6.71 -15.63
C LYS A 73 5.83 -7.87 -15.15
N ALA A 74 6.34 -7.77 -13.94
CA ALA A 74 7.16 -8.82 -13.34
C ALA A 74 6.35 -10.00 -12.80
N GLY A 75 5.02 -9.98 -12.94
CA GLY A 75 4.16 -11.06 -12.49
C GLY A 75 3.65 -10.93 -11.08
N ASN A 76 3.82 -9.77 -10.46
CA ASN A 76 3.32 -9.52 -9.11
C ASN A 76 1.78 -9.47 -9.15
N THR A 77 1.14 -10.30 -8.35
CA THR A 77 -0.33 -10.46 -8.30
C THR A 77 -0.95 -9.93 -7.01
N SER A 78 -0.18 -9.24 -6.17
CA SER A 78 -0.71 -8.67 -4.93
C SER A 78 -1.81 -7.64 -5.22
N LEU A 79 -2.66 -7.42 -4.23
CA LEU A 79 -3.60 -6.31 -4.28
C LEU A 79 -2.83 -5.03 -4.02
N ILE A 80 -2.81 -4.11 -4.99
CA ILE A 80 -2.09 -2.85 -4.86
C ILE A 80 -3.09 -1.77 -4.48
N ILE A 81 -2.81 -1.12 -3.36
CA ILE A 81 -3.59 0.00 -2.84
C ILE A 81 -2.68 1.22 -2.86
N LEU A 82 -3.04 2.21 -3.65
CA LEU A 82 -2.23 3.41 -3.80
C LEU A 82 -2.55 4.42 -2.70
N LEU A 83 -1.50 4.97 -2.09
CA LEU A 83 -1.62 6.06 -1.13
C LEU A 83 -1.33 7.37 -1.86
N THR A 84 -2.19 8.37 -1.69
CA THR A 84 -2.04 9.61 -2.46
C THR A 84 -2.51 10.80 -1.65
N SER A 85 -2.02 12.01 -1.99
CA SER A 85 -2.55 13.24 -1.49
C SER A 85 -3.67 13.73 -2.41
N LEU A 86 -4.50 14.65 -1.89
CA LEU A 86 -5.61 15.24 -2.66
C LEU A 86 -5.15 15.95 -3.93
N HIS A 87 -3.91 16.42 -3.95
CA HIS A 87 -3.39 17.20 -5.07
C HIS A 87 -2.70 16.36 -6.13
N SER A 88 -2.62 15.05 -5.92
CA SER A 88 -2.00 14.17 -6.92
C SER A 88 -2.95 13.99 -8.10
N LYS A 89 -2.46 14.27 -9.30
CA LYS A 89 -3.17 13.99 -10.55
C LYS A 89 -2.77 12.65 -11.13
N ALA A 90 -1.86 11.95 -10.49
CA ALA A 90 -1.29 10.71 -11.00
C ALA A 90 -2.31 9.56 -11.06
N ILE A 91 -3.41 9.67 -10.31
CA ILE A 91 -4.45 8.64 -10.29
C ILE A 91 -5.46 8.78 -11.43
N GLU A 92 -5.44 9.89 -12.15
CA GLU A 92 -6.41 10.14 -13.23
C GLU A 92 -6.09 9.28 -14.44
N GLY A 93 -7.08 8.48 -14.88
CA GLY A 93 -6.98 7.70 -16.10
C GLY A 93 -6.02 6.53 -16.07
N TYR A 94 -5.56 6.09 -14.92
CA TYR A 94 -4.62 4.98 -14.85
C TYR A 94 -5.29 3.63 -14.81
N GLU A 95 -4.78 2.72 -15.64
CA GLU A 95 -5.22 1.34 -15.75
C GLU A 95 -4.08 0.41 -15.33
N ILE A 96 -3.68 0.48 -14.06
CA ILE A 96 -2.56 -0.32 -13.53
C ILE A 96 -3.03 -1.55 -12.76
N GLY A 97 -4.34 -1.77 -12.69
CA GLY A 97 -4.88 -2.84 -11.88
C GLY A 97 -4.77 -2.58 -10.38
N ALA A 98 -4.76 -1.32 -9.97
CA ALA A 98 -4.83 -0.99 -8.55
C ALA A 98 -6.20 -1.37 -8.00
N TYR A 99 -6.19 -1.98 -6.81
CA TYR A 99 -7.43 -2.41 -6.16
C TYR A 99 -8.21 -1.21 -5.61
N ARG A 100 -7.52 -0.30 -4.95
CA ARG A 100 -8.13 0.90 -4.32
C ARG A 100 -7.13 2.03 -4.27
N TYR A 101 -7.66 3.23 -4.00
CA TYR A 101 -6.87 4.42 -3.64
C TYR A 101 -7.23 4.83 -2.23
N ILE A 102 -6.26 5.27 -1.47
CA ILE A 102 -6.47 5.87 -0.16
C ILE A 102 -5.87 7.25 -0.17
N VAL A 103 -6.69 8.25 0.13
CA VAL A 103 -6.25 9.64 0.20
C VAL A 103 -5.71 9.92 1.59
N LYS A 104 -4.50 10.47 1.66
CA LYS A 104 -3.92 10.89 2.94
C LYS A 104 -4.66 12.11 3.49
N PRO A 105 -4.78 12.25 4.81
CA PRO A 105 -4.14 11.47 5.87
C PRO A 105 -4.78 10.09 6.06
N ILE A 106 -4.00 9.18 6.63
CA ILE A 106 -4.46 7.81 6.91
C ILE A 106 -5.49 7.86 8.05
N ILE A 107 -6.68 7.38 7.77
CA ILE A 107 -7.80 7.37 8.74
C ILE A 107 -8.18 5.94 9.04
N LYS A 108 -8.24 5.60 10.33
CA LYS A 108 -8.49 4.24 10.82
C LYS A 108 -9.75 3.61 10.21
N GLU A 109 -10.86 4.33 10.21
CA GLU A 109 -12.14 3.80 9.74
C GLU A 109 -12.10 3.46 8.25
N LYS A 110 -11.47 4.33 7.46
CA LYS A 110 -11.31 4.10 6.02
C LYS A 110 -10.36 2.92 5.76
N MET A 111 -9.30 2.82 6.54
CA MET A 111 -8.34 1.72 6.41
C MET A 111 -9.00 0.39 6.78
N TYR A 112 -9.79 0.35 7.83
CA TYR A 112 -10.52 -0.85 8.23
C TYR A 112 -11.45 -1.32 7.12
N ALA A 113 -12.17 -0.40 6.48
CA ALA A 113 -13.07 -0.73 5.38
C ALA A 113 -12.30 -1.35 4.20
N VAL A 114 -11.15 -0.78 3.86
CA VAL A 114 -10.31 -1.30 2.77
C VAL A 114 -9.76 -2.67 3.12
N LEU A 115 -9.30 -2.87 4.35
CA LEU A 115 -8.80 -4.17 4.80
C LEU A 115 -9.90 -5.23 4.79
N ASP A 116 -11.10 -4.88 5.24
CA ASP A 116 -12.24 -5.80 5.20
C ASP A 116 -12.51 -6.29 3.77
N GLU A 117 -12.53 -5.37 2.81
CA GLU A 117 -12.74 -5.73 1.40
C GLU A 117 -11.57 -6.57 0.86
N ALA A 118 -10.34 -6.16 1.12
CA ALA A 118 -9.16 -6.84 0.60
C ALA A 118 -9.03 -8.26 1.12
N ILE A 119 -9.30 -8.47 2.40
CA ILE A 119 -9.16 -9.78 3.04
C ILE A 119 -10.29 -10.72 2.59
N SER A 120 -11.47 -10.20 2.32
CA SER A 120 -12.59 -11.02 1.86
C SER A 120 -12.61 -11.27 0.35
N SER A 121 -11.66 -10.73 -0.38
CA SER A 121 -11.59 -10.93 -1.85
C SER A 121 -11.10 -12.31 -2.23
#